data_f30e164f5797fba4222639ccae806590
#
_entry.id   f30e164f5797fba4222639ccae806590
#
_cell.length_a   1.000
_cell.length_b   1.000
_cell.length_c   1.000
_cell.angle_alpha   90.00
_cell.angle_beta   90.00
_cell.angle_gamma   90.00
#
_symmetry.space_group_name_H-M   'P 1'
#
loop_
_entity.id
_entity.type
_entity.pdbx_description
1 polymer ?
#
loop_
_entity_poly.entity_id
_entity_poly.type
_entity_poly.pdbx_seq_one_letter_code
_entity_poly.pdbx_strand_id
1 'polypeptide(L)'
;MLNNNRIFETEQFQKDLKQIALSGRRKVTQKLLEFVYPQLREHPHFGPNIKKLKGFDPETWRYRIGAWRFFYEIDEKVKIVFMLAASHRSSAY
;
A
#
# COMPACT_ATOMS: atom_id res chain seq x y z
N MET A 1 16.28 8.84 4.94
CA MET A 1 16.52 9.54 6.07
C MET A 1 15.73 10.83 6.23
N LEU A 2 16.25 11.97 5.80
CA LEU A 2 15.56 13.24 6.01
C LEU A 2 14.27 13.37 5.22
N ASN A 3 14.15 12.63 4.12
CA ASN A 3 13.00 12.73 3.24
C ASN A 3 12.09 11.51 3.33
N ASN A 4 12.22 10.75 4.41
CA ASN A 4 11.36 9.58 4.56
C ASN A 4 9.92 10.00 4.76
N ASN A 5 9.03 9.25 4.10
CA ASN A 5 7.61 9.41 4.28
C ASN A 5 7.15 8.61 5.49
N ARG A 6 6.07 9.06 6.11
CA ARG A 6 5.41 8.29 7.14
C ARG A 6 4.28 7.49 6.52
N ILE A 7 3.92 6.38 7.14
CA ILE A 7 2.83 5.53 6.67
C ILE A 7 1.62 5.75 7.57
N PHE A 8 0.47 6.00 6.97
CA PHE A 8 -0.80 6.09 7.68
C PHE A 8 -1.75 5.08 7.10
N GLU A 9 -2.31 4.22 7.95
CA GLU A 9 -3.29 3.22 7.52
C GLU A 9 -4.69 3.73 7.80
N THR A 10 -5.50 3.84 6.74
CA THR A 10 -6.91 4.23 6.92
C THR A 10 -7.67 3.11 7.63
N GLU A 11 -8.87 3.43 8.12
CA GLU A 11 -9.74 2.42 8.73
C GLU A 11 -10.01 1.27 7.78
N GLN A 12 -10.30 1.59 6.52
CA GLN A 12 -10.58 0.56 5.53
C GLN A 12 -9.38 -0.33 5.33
N PHE A 13 -8.19 0.25 5.26
CA PHE A 13 -6.98 -0.53 5.07
C PHE A 13 -6.75 -1.48 6.26
N GLN A 14 -6.97 -0.99 7.47
CA GLN A 14 -6.81 -1.82 8.66
C GLN A 14 -7.79 -2.99 8.66
N LYS A 15 -9.04 -2.75 8.24
CA LYS A 15 -10.02 -3.81 8.10
C LYS A 15 -9.59 -4.84 7.07
N ASP A 16 -9.07 -4.37 5.94
CA ASP A 16 -8.59 -5.26 4.88
C ASP A 16 -7.44 -6.13 5.37
N LEU A 17 -6.49 -5.54 6.09
CA LEU A 17 -5.37 -6.31 6.65
C LEU A 17 -5.83 -7.36 7.62
N LYS A 18 -6.82 -7.03 8.45
CA LYS A 18 -7.36 -7.98 9.41
C LYS A 18 -7.99 -9.17 8.71
N GLN A 19 -8.72 -8.91 7.62
CA GLN A 19 -9.32 -9.98 6.83
C GLN A 19 -8.25 -10.87 6.19
N ILE A 20 -7.19 -10.28 5.69
CA ILE A 20 -6.10 -11.04 5.11
C ILE A 20 -5.48 -11.95 6.17
N ALA A 21 -5.23 -11.43 7.37
CA ALA A 21 -4.64 -12.21 8.45
C ALA A 21 -5.55 -13.34 8.89
N LEU A 22 -6.86 -13.06 8.99
CA LEU A 22 -7.84 -14.07 9.41
C LEU A 22 -8.02 -15.17 8.37
N SER A 23 -7.73 -14.89 7.10
CA SER A 23 -7.83 -15.90 6.05
C SER A 23 -6.59 -16.79 5.97
N GLY A 24 -5.67 -16.68 6.93
CA GLY A 24 -4.47 -17.51 6.97
C GLY A 24 -3.32 -17.02 6.15
N ARG A 25 -3.38 -15.79 5.64
CA ARG A 25 -2.33 -15.25 4.77
C ARG A 25 -1.43 -14.28 5.51
N ARG A 26 -0.89 -14.72 6.62
CA ARG A 26 -0.03 -13.89 7.45
C ARG A 26 1.24 -13.43 6.73
N LYS A 27 1.72 -14.23 5.78
CA LYS A 27 2.92 -13.86 5.02
C LYS A 27 2.72 -12.57 4.23
N VAL A 28 1.49 -12.30 3.78
CA VAL A 28 1.18 -11.08 3.04
C VAL A 28 1.36 -9.86 3.94
N THR A 29 0.75 -9.91 5.14
CA THR A 29 0.87 -8.79 6.07
C THR A 29 2.29 -8.63 6.57
N GLN A 30 3.00 -9.74 6.75
CA GLN A 30 4.39 -9.70 7.17
C GLN A 30 5.27 -9.02 6.11
N LYS A 31 5.07 -9.36 4.84
CA LYS A 31 5.81 -8.71 3.75
C LYS A 31 5.49 -7.22 3.68
N LEU A 32 4.25 -6.86 3.94
CA LEU A 32 3.87 -5.45 3.97
C LEU A 32 4.72 -4.68 4.98
N LEU A 33 4.85 -5.22 6.19
CA LEU A 33 5.59 -4.55 7.24
C LEU A 33 7.09 -4.56 7.02
N GLU A 34 7.62 -5.67 6.50
CA GLU A 34 9.06 -5.87 6.40
C GLU A 34 9.68 -5.32 5.12
N PHE A 35 8.92 -5.29 4.02
CA PHE A 35 9.45 -4.89 2.73
C PHE A 35 8.74 -3.70 2.13
N VAL A 36 7.42 -3.70 2.15
CA VAL A 36 6.65 -2.68 1.45
C VAL A 36 6.77 -1.33 2.15
N TYR A 37 6.54 -1.31 3.45
CA TYR A 37 6.58 -0.06 4.20
C TYR A 37 7.97 0.59 4.18
N PRO A 38 9.07 -0.15 4.41
CA PRO A 38 10.38 0.48 4.28
C PRO A 38 10.61 1.08 2.90
N GLN A 39 10.19 0.39 1.84
CA GLN A 39 10.34 0.90 0.49
C GLN A 39 9.51 2.15 0.26
N LEU A 40 8.25 2.14 0.71
CA LEU A 40 7.38 3.30 0.53
C LEU A 40 7.82 4.51 1.34
N ARG A 41 8.47 4.28 2.48
CA ARG A 41 9.02 5.38 3.25
C ARG A 41 10.11 6.11 2.49
N GLU A 42 10.89 5.40 1.69
CA GLU A 42 11.99 5.98 0.93
C GLU A 42 11.57 6.40 -0.46
N HIS A 43 10.91 5.50 -1.20
CA HIS A 43 10.60 5.71 -2.61
C HIS A 43 9.19 5.23 -2.93
N PRO A 44 8.17 6.04 -2.64
CA PRO A 44 6.80 5.61 -2.89
C PRO A 44 6.39 5.69 -4.37
N HIS A 45 7.22 6.30 -5.22
CA HIS A 45 6.89 6.49 -6.63
C HIS A 45 7.55 5.46 -7.54
N PHE A 46 8.57 4.76 -7.07
CA PHE A 46 9.38 3.89 -7.93
C PHE A 46 9.57 2.52 -7.32
N GLY A 47 9.53 1.52 -8.17
CA GLY A 47 9.85 0.17 -7.79
C GLY A 47 9.20 -0.81 -8.73
N PRO A 48 9.71 -2.05 -8.80
CA PRO A 48 9.19 -3.05 -9.75
C PRO A 48 7.75 -3.44 -9.47
N ASN A 49 7.28 -3.25 -8.24
CA ASN A 49 5.92 -3.63 -7.86
C ASN A 49 5.00 -2.43 -7.75
N ILE A 50 5.48 -1.25 -8.08
CA ILE A 50 4.74 0.00 -7.91
C ILE A 50 4.25 0.49 -9.26
N LYS A 51 2.99 0.91 -9.30
CA LYS A 51 2.40 1.47 -10.51
C LYS A 51 1.44 2.58 -10.14
N LYS A 52 1.54 3.70 -10.87
CA LYS A 52 0.55 4.76 -10.75
C LYS A 52 -0.67 4.38 -11.57
N LEU A 53 -1.84 4.48 -10.98
CA LEU A 53 -3.08 4.11 -11.65
C LEU A 53 -3.62 5.27 -12.47
N LYS A 54 -4.10 4.96 -13.67
CA LYS A 54 -4.69 5.97 -14.55
C LYS A 54 -6.12 6.26 -14.16
N GLY A 55 -6.53 7.52 -14.33
CA GLY A 55 -7.92 7.90 -14.16
C GLY A 55 -8.36 8.10 -12.72
N PHE A 56 -7.45 8.13 -11.78
CA PHE A 56 -7.78 8.40 -10.39
C PHE A 56 -7.42 9.84 -10.02
N ASP A 57 -8.33 10.49 -9.32
CA ASP A 57 -8.14 11.84 -8.79
C ASP A 57 -8.68 11.84 -7.36
N PRO A 58 -7.82 11.99 -6.34
CA PRO A 58 -6.38 12.22 -6.41
C PRO A 58 -5.60 11.05 -6.96
N GLU A 59 -4.32 11.31 -7.26
CA GLU A 59 -3.45 10.28 -7.80
C GLU A 59 -3.35 9.10 -6.85
N THR A 60 -3.58 7.90 -7.38
CA THR A 60 -3.58 6.67 -6.61
C THR A 60 -2.55 5.72 -7.18
N TRP A 61 -1.85 5.06 -6.29
CA TRP A 61 -0.76 4.15 -6.61
C TRP A 61 -1.10 2.76 -6.13
N ARG A 62 -0.45 1.77 -6.72
CA ARG A 62 -0.63 0.38 -6.35
C ARG A 62 0.72 -0.27 -6.08
N TYR A 63 0.82 -0.99 -4.97
CA TYR A 63 1.94 -1.89 -4.69
C TYR A 63 1.42 -3.32 -4.76
N ARG A 64 2.09 -4.17 -5.51
CA ARG A 64 1.64 -5.53 -5.73
C ARG A 64 2.53 -6.54 -5.01
N ILE A 65 1.91 -7.46 -4.26
CA ILE A 65 2.57 -8.62 -3.68
C ILE A 65 1.80 -9.84 -4.16
N GLY A 66 2.38 -10.58 -5.13
CA GLY A 66 1.70 -11.74 -5.69
C GLY A 66 0.34 -11.38 -6.24
N ALA A 67 -0.70 -12.00 -5.69
CA ALA A 67 -2.09 -11.74 -6.10
C ALA A 67 -2.72 -10.58 -5.34
N TRP A 68 -1.99 -9.95 -4.42
CA TRP A 68 -2.52 -8.88 -3.59
C TRP A 68 -2.09 -7.52 -4.09
N ARG A 69 -2.98 -6.53 -3.98
CA ARG A 69 -2.73 -5.16 -4.37
C ARG A 69 -3.01 -4.25 -3.20
N PHE A 70 -2.08 -3.34 -2.95
CA PHE A 70 -2.20 -2.34 -1.88
C PHE A 70 -2.26 -0.98 -2.54
N PHE A 71 -3.36 -0.26 -2.30
CA PHE A 71 -3.60 1.03 -2.93
C PHE A 71 -3.26 2.13 -1.95
N TYR A 72 -2.59 3.17 -2.44
CA TYR A 72 -2.16 4.26 -1.58
C TYR A 72 -2.12 5.58 -2.32
N GLU A 73 -2.17 6.65 -1.55
CA GLU A 73 -1.98 8.02 -2.01
C GLU A 73 -0.79 8.61 -1.29
N ILE A 74 -0.19 9.64 -1.90
CA ILE A 74 0.99 10.27 -1.34
C ILE A 74 0.69 11.75 -1.15
N ASP A 75 0.83 12.22 0.09
CA ASP A 75 0.78 13.65 0.35
C ASP A 75 2.21 14.17 0.38
N GLU A 76 2.59 14.87 -0.69
CA GLU A 76 3.98 15.31 -0.84
C GLU A 76 4.35 16.41 0.15
N LYS A 77 3.39 17.20 0.57
CA LYS A 77 3.66 18.34 1.46
C LYS A 77 4.03 17.88 2.85
N VAL A 78 3.25 16.96 3.39
CA VAL A 78 3.47 16.48 4.76
C VAL A 78 4.25 15.18 4.80
N LYS A 79 4.59 14.62 3.64
CA LYS A 79 5.37 13.40 3.53
C LYS A 79 4.68 12.22 4.22
N ILE A 80 3.42 11.99 3.84
CA ILE A 80 2.66 10.86 4.36
C ILE A 80 2.16 10.02 3.18
N VAL A 81 2.33 8.71 3.31
CA VAL A 81 1.73 7.74 2.40
C VAL A 81 0.50 7.19 3.10
N PHE A 82 -0.67 7.42 2.51
CA PHE A 82 -1.94 6.94 3.04
C PHE A 82 -2.28 5.61 2.39
N MET A 83 -2.28 4.55 3.19
CA MET A 83 -2.68 3.23 2.71
C MET A 83 -4.20 3.18 2.73
N LEU A 84 -4.81 3.01 1.55
CA LEU A 84 -6.26 3.17 1.38
C LEU A 84 -7.02 1.87 1.48
N ALA A 85 -6.53 0.83 0.81
CA ALA A 85 -7.23 -0.44 0.73
C ALA A 85 -6.30 -1.52 0.26
N ALA A 86 -6.64 -2.78 0.57
CA ALA A 86 -5.94 -3.94 0.06
C ALA A 86 -6.97 -4.85 -0.60
N SER A 87 -6.59 -5.48 -1.71
CA SER A 87 -7.53 -6.26 -2.50
C SER A 87 -6.81 -7.44 -3.14
N HIS A 88 -7.52 -8.56 -3.25
CA HIS A 88 -7.02 -9.69 -4.01
C HIS A 88 -7.30 -9.44 -5.50
N ARG A 89 -6.43 -9.94 -6.38
CA ARG A 89 -6.58 -9.70 -7.81
C ARG A 89 -7.90 -10.22 -8.38
N SER A 90 -8.49 -11.21 -7.72
CA SER A 90 -9.76 -11.77 -8.16
C SER A 90 -10.95 -10.91 -7.77
N SER A 91 -10.74 -9.91 -6.92
CA SER A 91 -11.80 -8.99 -6.50
C SER A 91 -11.87 -7.81 -7.44
N ALA A 92 -13.09 -7.39 -7.78
CA ALA A 92 -13.29 -6.18 -8.55
C ALA A 92 -12.92 -4.97 -7.69
N TYR A 93 -12.23 -4.04 -8.30
CA TYR A 93 -11.86 -2.84 -7.58
C TYR A 93 -12.16 -1.62 -8.41
#